data_a122b761b82e92476be0ac20ef2999a9
#
_entry.id   a122b761b82e92476be0ac20ef2999a9
#
_cell.length_a   1.000
_cell.length_b   1.000
_cell.length_c   1.000
_cell.angle_alpha   90.00
_cell.angle_beta   90.00
_cell.angle_gamma   90.00
#
_symmetry.space_group_name_H-M   'P 1'
#
loop_
_entity.id
_entity.type
_entity.pdbx_description
1 polymer ?
#
loop_
_entity_poly.entity_id
_entity_poly.type
_entity_poly.pdbx_seq_one_letter_code
_entity_poly.pdbx_strand_id
1 'polypeptide(L)'
;MAMAQNITFIPEVKTVGTQKPAEKKQKVRVAAYCRVSTESEEQESSYETQVAHYTSYINGNPEWEMVEVYADNGLSGTRTAKREAFNRMIADCEAGHIDMIITKSISHFARNTVGCLKYTRKLKELNIAVFFEKENINTLDAKGEVLMTIMAALAQQESESLSANVRLGIQFRNQQGKVQVNHNWFLGSKAGNWSSRRRRPRWSDAFTANTWRAQVS
;
A
#
# COMPACT_ATOMS: atom_id res chain seq x y z
N MET A 1 29.49 22.01 -83.39
CA MET A 1 28.21 21.53 -82.74
C MET A 1 28.33 21.71 -81.26
N ALA A 2 27.65 22.72 -80.72
CA ALA A 2 27.69 23.00 -79.30
C ALA A 2 26.50 22.26 -78.69
N MET A 3 26.75 21.40 -77.68
CA MET A 3 25.68 20.72 -76.87
C MET A 3 25.17 21.70 -75.92
N ALA A 4 23.85 21.98 -75.95
CA ALA A 4 23.12 22.78 -74.97
C ALA A 4 22.94 21.94 -73.74
N GLN A 5 23.48 22.38 -72.61
CA GLN A 5 23.17 21.80 -71.29
C GLN A 5 21.80 22.34 -70.74
N ASN A 6 20.86 21.46 -70.61
CA ASN A 6 19.57 21.80 -69.95
C ASN A 6 19.81 21.93 -68.45
N ILE A 7 19.82 23.14 -67.93
CA ILE A 7 19.85 23.42 -66.51
C ILE A 7 18.38 23.39 -65.98
N THR A 8 18.03 22.34 -65.26
CA THR A 8 16.73 22.22 -64.58
C THR A 8 16.81 22.99 -63.26
N PHE A 9 16.09 24.11 -63.20
CA PHE A 9 15.97 24.88 -61.97
C PHE A 9 14.96 24.17 -61.03
N ILE A 10 15.46 23.61 -59.92
CA ILE A 10 14.61 23.05 -58.86
C ILE A 10 14.28 24.19 -57.90
N PRO A 11 13.01 24.64 -57.79
CA PRO A 11 12.67 25.69 -56.83
C PRO A 11 12.85 25.15 -55.41
N GLU A 12 13.49 25.93 -54.56
CA GLU A 12 13.65 25.68 -53.14
C GLU A 12 12.29 25.59 -52.47
N VAL A 13 11.86 24.39 -52.06
CA VAL A 13 10.65 24.18 -51.28
C VAL A 13 10.88 24.76 -49.89
N LYS A 14 10.41 25.98 -49.63
CA LYS A 14 10.27 26.50 -48.29
C LYS A 14 9.32 25.60 -47.51
N THR A 15 9.89 24.67 -46.75
CA THR A 15 9.14 23.97 -45.71
C THR A 15 8.65 25.01 -44.73
N VAL A 16 7.36 25.38 -44.85
CA VAL A 16 6.63 26.09 -43.81
C VAL A 16 6.60 25.13 -42.63
N GLY A 17 7.52 25.35 -41.70
CA GLY A 17 7.50 24.65 -40.42
C GLY A 17 6.18 24.97 -39.74
N THR A 18 5.23 24.06 -39.83
CA THR A 18 4.13 24.01 -38.93
C THR A 18 4.72 23.78 -37.55
N GLN A 19 5.00 24.89 -36.84
CA GLN A 19 5.19 24.87 -35.41
C GLN A 19 3.90 24.27 -34.84
N LYS A 20 3.92 22.98 -34.53
CA LYS A 20 2.91 22.41 -33.64
C LYS A 20 2.87 23.33 -32.41
N PRO A 21 1.68 23.80 -31.98
CA PRO A 21 1.58 24.54 -30.74
C PRO A 21 2.28 23.69 -29.68
N ALA A 22 3.21 24.26 -28.96
CA ALA A 22 3.86 23.57 -27.84
C ALA A 22 2.74 23.07 -26.95
N GLU A 23 2.50 21.77 -26.95
CA GLU A 23 1.59 21.13 -25.99
C GLU A 23 2.08 21.59 -24.63
N LYS A 24 1.27 22.40 -23.92
CA LYS A 24 1.54 22.75 -22.55
C LYS A 24 1.65 21.42 -21.82
N LYS A 25 2.89 21.00 -21.52
CA LYS A 25 3.12 19.81 -20.70
C LYS A 25 2.27 19.97 -19.45
N GLN A 26 1.29 19.12 -19.30
CA GLN A 26 0.42 19.10 -18.12
C GLN A 26 1.32 18.86 -16.93
N LYS A 27 1.27 19.73 -15.92
CA LYS A 27 2.08 19.55 -14.71
C LYS A 27 1.65 18.27 -14.00
N VAL A 28 2.61 17.58 -13.41
CA VAL A 28 2.37 16.39 -12.59
C VAL A 28 1.71 16.83 -11.28
N ARG A 29 0.52 16.34 -10.98
CA ARG A 29 -0.21 16.65 -9.74
C ARG A 29 0.35 15.82 -8.60
N VAL A 30 1.00 16.50 -7.66
CA VAL A 30 1.77 15.87 -6.58
C VAL A 30 1.09 16.08 -5.25
N ALA A 31 0.92 15.02 -4.49
CA ALA A 31 0.49 15.04 -3.11
C ALA A 31 1.62 14.60 -2.18
N ALA A 32 1.67 15.16 -0.97
CA ALA A 32 2.58 14.67 0.06
C ALA A 32 1.82 13.90 1.14
N TYR A 33 2.42 12.82 1.65
CA TYR A 33 1.87 12.08 2.78
C TYR A 33 2.83 12.10 3.97
N CYS A 34 2.33 12.58 5.10
CA CYS A 34 3.05 12.70 6.36
C CYS A 34 2.42 11.85 7.46
N ARG A 35 3.25 11.29 8.35
CA ARG A 35 2.81 10.64 9.57
C ARG A 35 3.54 11.25 10.75
N VAL A 36 2.80 11.90 11.64
CA VAL A 36 3.33 12.58 12.82
C VAL A 36 2.94 11.78 14.06
N SER A 37 3.87 11.58 15.01
CA SER A 37 3.59 10.96 16.31
C SER A 37 3.19 12.03 17.32
N THR A 38 2.23 11.76 18.21
CA THR A 38 1.61 12.76 19.10
C THR A 38 2.17 12.74 20.52
N GLU A 39 3.40 12.22 20.76
CA GLU A 39 3.87 11.98 22.12
C GLU A 39 4.55 13.15 22.85
N SER A 40 4.70 14.33 22.24
CA SER A 40 5.23 15.53 22.92
C SER A 40 4.84 16.83 22.24
N GLU A 41 4.79 17.93 23.02
CA GLU A 41 4.51 19.30 22.54
C GLU A 41 5.51 19.79 21.47
N GLU A 42 6.70 19.20 21.39
CA GLU A 42 7.68 19.45 20.31
C GLU A 42 7.20 18.98 18.92
N GLN A 43 6.05 18.34 18.84
CA GLN A 43 5.57 17.67 17.62
C GLN A 43 4.52 18.46 16.85
N GLU A 44 3.84 19.43 17.44
CA GLU A 44 3.07 20.41 16.64
C GLU A 44 3.99 21.19 15.72
N SER A 45 5.16 21.61 16.24
CA SER A 45 6.21 22.20 15.42
C SER A 45 6.75 21.26 14.33
N SER A 46 6.75 19.94 14.58
CA SER A 46 7.16 18.91 13.60
C SER A 46 6.14 18.74 12.47
N TYR A 47 4.84 18.86 12.74
CA TYR A 47 3.80 18.80 11.70
C TYR A 47 3.89 19.99 10.76
N GLU A 48 3.87 21.19 11.30
CA GLU A 48 3.96 22.43 10.51
C GLU A 48 5.26 22.46 9.69
N THR A 49 6.36 22.03 10.30
CA THR A 49 7.66 21.95 9.61
C THR A 49 7.61 20.95 8.44
N GLN A 50 6.97 19.78 8.60
CA GLN A 50 6.84 18.81 7.52
C GLN A 50 5.94 19.33 6.40
N VAL A 51 4.82 19.98 6.73
CA VAL A 51 3.93 20.62 5.75
C VAL A 51 4.67 21.70 4.98
N ALA A 52 5.38 22.58 5.67
CA ALA A 52 6.17 23.65 5.05
C ALA A 52 7.28 23.08 4.15
N HIS A 53 7.97 22.03 4.61
CA HIS A 53 9.01 21.35 3.83
C HIS A 53 8.46 20.79 2.52
N TYR A 54 7.38 19.99 2.57
CA TYR A 54 6.82 19.40 1.36
C TYR A 54 6.18 20.43 0.44
N THR A 55 5.57 21.46 1.00
CA THR A 55 5.03 22.58 0.22
C THR A 55 6.15 23.28 -0.55
N SER A 56 7.26 23.59 0.12
CA SER A 56 8.42 24.20 -0.50
C SER A 56 9.09 23.28 -1.52
N TYR A 57 9.23 22.00 -1.18
CA TYR A 57 9.85 20.99 -2.04
C TYR A 57 9.09 20.78 -3.35
N ILE A 58 7.76 20.63 -3.27
CA ILE A 58 6.91 20.44 -4.46
C ILE A 58 6.85 21.72 -5.30
N ASN A 59 6.66 22.88 -4.68
CA ASN A 59 6.58 24.16 -5.39
C ASN A 59 7.93 24.58 -5.99
N GLY A 60 9.04 24.06 -5.50
CA GLY A 60 10.38 24.27 -6.07
C GLY A 60 10.58 23.61 -7.44
N ASN A 61 9.74 22.67 -7.82
CA ASN A 61 9.81 22.02 -9.13
C ASN A 61 8.76 22.62 -10.08
N PRO A 62 9.18 23.26 -11.19
CA PRO A 62 8.26 23.91 -12.13
C PRO A 62 7.35 22.93 -12.89
N GLU A 63 7.71 21.64 -12.95
CA GLU A 63 6.92 20.59 -13.62
C GLU A 63 5.84 20.00 -12.71
N TRP A 64 5.84 20.34 -11.41
CA TRP A 64 4.90 19.82 -10.43
C TRP A 64 3.83 20.84 -10.07
N GLU A 65 2.67 20.34 -9.72
CA GLU A 65 1.55 21.09 -9.17
C GLU A 65 1.14 20.44 -7.85
N MET A 66 1.18 21.20 -6.78
CA MET A 66 0.82 20.70 -5.46
C MET A 66 -0.69 20.55 -5.34
N VAL A 67 -1.15 19.35 -4.99
CA VAL A 67 -2.55 19.04 -4.70
C VAL A 67 -2.86 19.31 -3.23
N GLU A 68 -2.30 18.50 -2.32
CA GLU A 68 -2.53 18.61 -0.88
C GLU A 68 -1.41 17.89 -0.10
N VAL A 69 -1.23 18.26 1.16
CA VAL A 69 -0.44 17.51 2.15
C VAL A 69 -1.40 16.74 3.05
N TYR A 70 -1.43 15.42 2.90
CA TYR A 70 -2.20 14.52 3.74
C TYR A 70 -1.41 14.12 4.97
N ALA A 71 -1.93 14.38 6.15
CA ALA A 71 -1.23 14.07 7.38
C ALA A 71 -2.10 13.30 8.36
N ASP A 72 -1.59 12.18 8.84
CA ASP A 72 -2.21 11.37 9.88
C ASP A 72 -1.44 11.51 11.19
N ASN A 73 -2.16 11.77 12.28
CA ASN A 73 -1.60 11.70 13.61
C ASN A 73 -1.35 10.24 13.99
N GLY A 74 -0.10 9.91 14.23
CA GLY A 74 0.32 8.59 14.65
C GLY A 74 0.06 8.31 16.12
N LEU A 75 -1.21 8.30 16.57
CA LEU A 75 -1.55 7.90 17.93
C LEU A 75 -1.00 6.51 18.21
N SER A 76 -0.08 6.42 19.17
CA SER A 76 0.49 5.16 19.62
C SER A 76 -0.56 4.36 20.41
N GLY A 77 -0.66 3.08 20.12
CA GLY A 77 -1.16 2.07 21.05
C GLY A 77 -2.62 1.70 21.02
N THR A 78 -3.54 2.43 20.42
CA THR A 78 -4.95 1.99 20.37
C THR A 78 -5.36 1.54 18.96
N ARG A 79 -6.13 0.45 18.94
CA ARG A 79 -6.49 -0.38 17.77
C ARG A 79 -7.18 0.31 16.60
N THR A 80 -7.38 1.62 16.62
CA THR A 80 -8.23 2.27 15.62
C THR A 80 -7.85 3.72 15.32
N ALA A 81 -6.58 4.08 15.29
CA ALA A 81 -6.24 5.31 14.58
C ALA A 81 -6.57 5.07 13.10
N LYS A 82 -7.78 5.44 12.74
CA LYS A 82 -8.23 5.45 11.35
C LYS A 82 -7.29 6.38 10.61
N ARG A 83 -6.54 5.86 9.65
CA ARG A 83 -5.70 6.64 8.75
C ARG A 83 -6.61 7.40 7.79
N GLU A 84 -7.33 8.39 8.34
CA GLU A 84 -8.36 9.11 7.58
C GLU A 84 -7.78 9.90 6.42
N ALA A 85 -6.65 10.58 6.68
CA ALA A 85 -5.95 11.32 5.64
C ALA A 85 -5.35 10.39 4.57
N PHE A 86 -4.77 9.26 4.98
CA PHE A 86 -4.29 8.26 4.03
C PHE A 86 -5.40 7.67 3.15
N ASN A 87 -6.54 7.33 3.77
CA ASN A 87 -7.66 6.77 3.03
C ASN A 87 -8.26 7.80 2.05
N ARG A 88 -8.33 9.07 2.46
CA ARG A 88 -8.75 10.18 1.59
C ARG A 88 -7.78 10.35 0.42
N MET A 89 -6.47 10.35 0.67
CA MET A 89 -5.45 10.39 -0.36
C MET A 89 -5.62 9.25 -1.38
N ILE A 90 -5.85 8.01 -0.91
CA ILE A 90 -6.07 6.87 -1.80
C ILE A 90 -7.35 7.04 -2.64
N ALA A 91 -8.43 7.57 -2.05
CA ALA A 91 -9.66 7.86 -2.79
C ALA A 91 -9.44 8.93 -3.87
N ASP A 92 -8.67 9.99 -3.58
CA ASP A 92 -8.31 11.03 -4.55
C ASP A 92 -7.40 10.50 -5.66
N CYS A 93 -6.54 9.53 -5.36
CA CYS A 93 -5.77 8.78 -6.35
C CYS A 93 -6.69 7.98 -7.28
N GLU A 94 -7.67 7.27 -6.74
CA GLU A 94 -8.66 6.49 -7.51
C GLU A 94 -9.55 7.39 -8.37
N ALA A 95 -9.86 8.60 -7.89
CA ALA A 95 -10.58 9.61 -8.64
C ALA A 95 -9.73 10.28 -9.74
N GLY A 96 -8.43 9.97 -9.82
CA GLY A 96 -7.53 10.54 -10.81
C GLY A 96 -7.12 11.99 -10.54
N HIS A 97 -7.14 12.43 -9.29
CA HIS A 97 -6.73 13.79 -8.91
C HIS A 97 -5.24 13.93 -8.62
N ILE A 98 -4.54 12.80 -8.42
CA ILE A 98 -3.13 12.75 -8.02
C ILE A 98 -2.37 11.85 -9.01
N ASP A 99 -1.21 12.32 -9.47
CA ASP A 99 -0.33 11.57 -10.39
C ASP A 99 0.90 11.03 -9.66
N MET A 100 1.30 11.68 -8.55
CA MET A 100 2.45 11.25 -7.75
C MET A 100 2.24 11.55 -6.26
N ILE A 101 2.69 10.62 -5.42
CA ILE A 101 2.72 10.77 -3.97
C ILE A 101 4.18 10.87 -3.52
N ILE A 102 4.50 11.83 -2.65
CA ILE A 102 5.80 11.94 -1.98
C ILE A 102 5.62 11.62 -0.50
N THR A 103 6.49 10.81 0.05
CA THR A 103 6.50 10.48 1.48
C THR A 103 7.92 10.30 1.99
N LYS A 104 8.16 10.56 3.26
CA LYS A 104 9.48 10.54 3.87
C LYS A 104 10.18 9.19 3.74
N SER A 105 9.45 8.09 3.95
CA SER A 105 10.01 6.74 3.90
C SER A 105 8.92 5.67 3.78
N ILE A 106 9.33 4.46 3.46
CA ILE A 106 8.46 3.28 3.41
C ILE A 106 7.71 3.07 4.74
N SER A 107 8.41 3.25 5.88
CA SER A 107 7.82 3.09 7.22
C SER A 107 6.79 4.16 7.58
N HIS A 108 6.86 5.34 6.97
CA HIS A 108 5.83 6.39 7.09
C HIS A 108 4.62 6.08 6.23
N PHE A 109 4.84 5.55 5.03
CA PHE A 109 3.76 5.19 4.08
C PHE A 109 2.88 4.07 4.62
N ALA A 110 3.46 3.00 5.18
CA ALA A 110 2.69 1.88 5.71
C ALA A 110 3.27 1.34 7.03
N ARG A 111 2.37 0.79 7.88
CA ARG A 111 2.73 0.25 9.20
C ARG A 111 3.33 -1.16 9.14
N ASN A 112 3.06 -1.90 8.08
CA ASN A 112 3.57 -3.25 7.85
C ASN A 112 3.88 -3.46 6.37
N THR A 113 4.69 -4.46 6.09
CA THR A 113 5.17 -4.80 4.75
C THR A 113 4.03 -5.20 3.81
N VAL A 114 3.07 -5.97 4.31
CA VAL A 114 1.90 -6.43 3.54
C VAL A 114 1.04 -5.24 3.07
N GLY A 115 0.76 -4.30 3.98
CA GLY A 115 0.00 -3.09 3.68
C GLY A 115 0.72 -2.19 2.67
N CYS A 116 2.03 -2.01 2.85
CA CYS A 116 2.83 -1.22 1.93
C CYS A 116 2.79 -1.83 0.51
N LEU A 117 3.03 -3.13 0.39
CA LEU A 117 3.01 -3.83 -0.88
C LEU A 117 1.63 -3.75 -1.57
N LYS A 118 0.54 -3.90 -0.80
CA LYS A 118 -0.83 -3.81 -1.32
C LYS A 118 -1.11 -2.44 -1.93
N TYR A 119 -0.82 -1.37 -1.19
CA TYR A 119 -1.11 -0.01 -1.67
C TYR A 119 -0.17 0.43 -2.79
N THR A 120 1.11 0.07 -2.74
CA THR A 120 2.06 0.38 -3.83
C THR A 120 1.67 -0.29 -5.14
N ARG A 121 1.24 -1.57 -5.10
CA ARG A 121 0.74 -2.28 -6.28
C ARG A 121 -0.52 -1.61 -6.84
N LYS A 122 -1.48 -1.30 -5.99
CA LYS A 122 -2.71 -0.61 -6.38
C LYS A 122 -2.43 0.73 -7.07
N LEU A 123 -1.53 1.54 -6.49
CA LEU A 123 -1.15 2.84 -7.07
C LEU A 123 -0.40 2.67 -8.39
N LYS A 124 0.45 1.65 -8.49
CA LYS A 124 1.12 1.31 -9.73
C LYS A 124 0.16 0.91 -10.86
N GLU A 125 -0.88 0.12 -10.55
CA GLU A 125 -1.95 -0.22 -11.50
C GLU A 125 -2.69 1.02 -12.02
N LEU A 126 -2.78 2.06 -11.20
CA LEU A 126 -3.33 3.38 -11.57
C LEU A 126 -2.29 4.30 -12.24
N ASN A 127 -1.07 3.81 -12.48
CA ASN A 127 0.07 4.58 -12.99
C ASN A 127 0.44 5.79 -12.12
N ILE A 128 0.24 5.70 -10.80
CA ILE A 128 0.57 6.72 -9.83
C ILE A 128 1.90 6.37 -9.15
N ALA A 129 2.87 7.26 -9.27
CA ALA A 129 4.19 7.10 -8.67
C ALA A 129 4.12 7.33 -7.15
N VAL A 130 4.83 6.49 -6.36
CA VAL A 130 5.14 6.79 -4.97
C VAL A 130 6.63 6.99 -4.84
N PHE A 131 7.03 8.19 -4.42
CA PHE A 131 8.43 8.55 -4.20
C PHE A 131 8.76 8.51 -2.70
N PHE A 132 9.66 7.62 -2.32
CA PHE A 132 10.21 7.49 -0.98
C PHE A 132 11.47 8.33 -0.88
N GLU A 133 11.39 9.47 -0.19
CA GLU A 133 12.48 10.47 -0.12
C GLU A 133 13.75 9.89 0.50
N LYS A 134 13.63 9.24 1.68
CA LYS A 134 14.77 8.68 2.41
C LYS A 134 15.51 7.59 1.63
N GLU A 135 14.77 6.72 0.98
CA GLU A 135 15.29 5.61 0.20
C GLU A 135 15.70 6.05 -1.22
N ASN A 136 15.25 7.23 -1.67
CA ASN A 136 15.40 7.75 -3.03
C ASN A 136 14.93 6.75 -4.09
N ILE A 137 13.71 6.24 -3.90
CA ILE A 137 13.09 5.22 -4.77
C ILE A 137 11.74 5.74 -5.26
N ASN A 138 11.54 5.67 -6.58
CA ASN A 138 10.24 5.84 -7.22
C ASN A 138 9.67 4.45 -7.55
N THR A 139 8.40 4.20 -7.24
CA THR A 139 7.77 2.88 -7.43
C THR A 139 7.52 2.51 -8.90
N LEU A 140 7.53 3.47 -9.82
CA LEU A 140 7.40 3.22 -11.25
C LEU A 140 8.74 2.92 -11.94
N ASP A 141 9.86 3.18 -11.26
CA ASP A 141 11.20 2.93 -11.80
C ASP A 141 11.65 1.47 -11.58
N ALA A 142 12.74 1.07 -12.23
CA ALA A 142 13.35 -0.24 -12.04
C ALA A 142 13.73 -0.53 -10.57
N LYS A 143 14.18 0.49 -9.83
CA LYS A 143 14.43 0.37 -8.37
C LYS A 143 13.16 0.05 -7.59
N GLY A 144 12.02 0.60 -7.98
CA GLY A 144 10.72 0.32 -7.40
C GLY A 144 10.29 -1.13 -7.61
N GLU A 145 10.58 -1.73 -8.76
CA GLU A 145 10.31 -3.15 -9.03
C GLU A 145 11.11 -4.06 -8.09
N VAL A 146 12.40 -3.80 -7.93
CA VAL A 146 13.25 -4.54 -7.00
C VAL A 146 12.72 -4.41 -5.56
N LEU A 147 12.36 -3.18 -5.15
CA LEU A 147 11.77 -2.93 -3.83
C LEU A 147 10.50 -3.76 -3.63
N MET A 148 9.57 -3.74 -4.59
CA MET A 148 8.31 -4.49 -4.48
C MET A 148 8.55 -6.00 -4.43
N THR A 149 9.56 -6.52 -5.11
CA THR A 149 9.95 -7.93 -5.07
C THR A 149 10.47 -8.32 -3.68
N ILE A 150 11.35 -7.50 -3.10
CA ILE A 150 11.87 -7.72 -1.74
C ILE A 150 10.72 -7.65 -0.72
N MET A 151 9.84 -6.66 -0.84
CA MET A 151 8.70 -6.51 0.06
C MET A 151 7.73 -7.69 -0.06
N ALA A 152 7.52 -8.26 -1.26
CA ALA A 152 6.70 -9.44 -1.45
C ALA A 152 7.27 -10.65 -0.71
N ALA A 153 8.59 -10.89 -0.80
CA ALA A 153 9.27 -11.96 -0.09
C ALA A 153 9.17 -11.80 1.44
N LEU A 154 9.39 -10.56 1.95
CA LEU A 154 9.25 -10.26 3.38
C LEU A 154 7.80 -10.43 3.87
N ALA A 155 6.82 -10.00 3.11
CA ALA A 155 5.40 -10.15 3.44
C ALA A 155 4.99 -11.63 3.52
N GLN A 156 5.51 -12.47 2.65
CA GLN A 156 5.29 -13.90 2.69
C GLN A 156 5.91 -14.52 3.94
N GLN A 157 7.17 -14.20 4.25
CA GLN A 157 7.86 -14.68 5.44
C GLN A 157 7.14 -14.25 6.74
N GLU A 158 6.66 -13.01 6.81
CA GLU A 158 5.87 -12.50 7.94
C GLU A 158 4.58 -13.31 8.12
N SER A 159 3.87 -13.63 7.04
CA SER A 159 2.65 -14.45 7.06
C SER A 159 2.91 -15.89 7.51
N GLU A 160 3.99 -16.51 7.03
CA GLU A 160 4.39 -17.88 7.44
C GLU A 160 4.77 -17.93 8.91
N SER A 161 5.57 -16.97 9.38
CA SER A 161 5.96 -16.84 10.78
C SER A 161 4.75 -16.65 11.70
N LEU A 162 3.80 -15.80 11.32
CA LEU A 162 2.56 -15.61 12.07
C LEU A 162 1.75 -16.89 12.16
N SER A 163 1.61 -17.63 11.06
CA SER A 163 0.91 -18.92 11.01
C SER A 163 1.57 -19.96 11.91
N ALA A 164 2.91 -20.04 11.92
CA ALA A 164 3.66 -20.93 12.80
C ALA A 164 3.43 -20.58 14.28
N ASN A 165 3.49 -19.28 14.63
CA ASN A 165 3.27 -18.81 15.99
C ASN A 165 1.84 -19.11 16.48
N VAL A 166 0.84 -18.94 15.63
CA VAL A 166 -0.55 -19.29 15.94
C VAL A 166 -0.70 -20.79 16.19
N ARG A 167 -0.09 -21.65 15.34
CA ARG A 167 -0.10 -23.11 15.53
C ARG A 167 0.53 -23.50 16.86
N LEU A 168 1.70 -22.96 17.18
CA LEU A 168 2.38 -23.19 18.47
C LEU A 168 1.48 -22.75 19.64
N GLY A 169 0.88 -21.58 19.58
CA GLY A 169 -0.04 -21.09 20.61
C GLY A 169 -1.26 -21.99 20.81
N ILE A 170 -1.80 -22.60 19.74
CA ILE A 170 -2.89 -23.59 19.83
C ILE A 170 -2.38 -24.87 20.47
N GLN A 171 -1.20 -25.38 20.07
CA GLN A 171 -0.61 -26.59 20.65
C GLN A 171 -0.37 -26.44 22.15
N PHE A 172 0.21 -25.32 22.60
CA PHE A 172 0.40 -25.02 24.02
C PHE A 172 -0.90 -25.00 24.81
N ARG A 173 -1.96 -24.38 24.26
CA ARG A 173 -3.28 -24.35 24.92
C ARG A 173 -3.90 -25.74 25.02
N ASN A 174 -3.75 -26.54 23.96
CA ASN A 174 -4.27 -27.93 23.96
C ASN A 174 -3.53 -28.79 24.97
N GLN A 175 -2.20 -28.65 25.10
CA GLN A 175 -1.40 -29.35 26.13
C GLN A 175 -1.82 -28.96 27.57
N GLN A 176 -2.26 -27.72 27.77
CA GLN A 176 -2.79 -27.24 29.06
C GLN A 176 -4.27 -27.61 29.29
N GLY A 177 -4.89 -28.40 28.40
CA GLY A 177 -6.31 -28.75 28.49
C GLY A 177 -7.28 -27.61 28.17
N LYS A 178 -6.78 -26.46 27.71
CA LYS A 178 -7.58 -25.28 27.32
C LYS A 178 -7.94 -25.35 25.83
N VAL A 179 -8.82 -26.26 25.47
CA VAL A 179 -9.28 -26.41 24.08
C VAL A 179 -10.31 -25.30 23.77
N GLN A 180 -9.99 -24.46 22.78
CA GLN A 180 -10.91 -23.43 22.31
C GLN A 180 -11.80 -24.04 21.21
N VAL A 181 -13.04 -24.42 21.59
CA VAL A 181 -14.05 -24.90 20.64
C VAL A 181 -14.82 -23.69 20.10
N ASN A 182 -14.83 -23.51 18.78
CA ASN A 182 -15.64 -22.46 18.18
C ASN A 182 -17.12 -22.88 18.17
N HIS A 183 -17.87 -22.46 19.18
CA HIS A 183 -19.27 -22.85 19.40
C HIS A 183 -20.21 -22.46 18.24
N ASN A 184 -19.87 -21.48 17.44
CA ASN A 184 -20.72 -21.04 16.33
C ASN A 184 -20.89 -22.07 15.21
N TRP A 185 -19.96 -23.00 15.11
CA TRP A 185 -20.00 -24.08 14.10
C TRP A 185 -20.75 -25.32 14.56
N PHE A 186 -20.81 -25.56 15.89
CA PHE A 186 -21.30 -26.83 16.39
C PHE A 186 -22.79 -26.84 16.81
N LEU A 187 -23.42 -25.72 17.08
CA LEU A 187 -24.73 -25.75 17.78
C LEU A 187 -25.81 -24.81 17.26
N GLY A 188 -25.64 -24.06 16.18
CA GLY A 188 -26.74 -23.20 15.70
C GLY A 188 -27.42 -22.38 16.79
N SER A 189 -26.79 -22.18 17.98
CA SER A 189 -27.37 -21.58 19.15
C SER A 189 -26.73 -20.24 19.44
N LYS A 190 -27.58 -19.22 19.52
CA LYS A 190 -27.28 -17.92 20.11
C LYS A 190 -26.56 -18.08 21.44
N ALA A 191 -25.50 -17.31 21.64
CA ALA A 191 -24.72 -17.23 22.86
C ALA A 191 -25.65 -17.15 24.11
N GLY A 192 -25.44 -18.04 25.05
CA GLY A 192 -25.92 -17.88 26.41
C GLY A 192 -27.10 -18.74 26.84
N ASN A 193 -26.95 -20.04 26.90
CA ASN A 193 -27.52 -20.83 28.00
C ASN A 193 -27.07 -22.30 27.94
N TRP A 194 -26.03 -22.64 28.68
CA TRP A 194 -25.51 -24.01 28.79
C TRP A 194 -26.16 -24.82 29.93
N SER A 195 -27.12 -24.28 30.68
CA SER A 195 -27.52 -24.88 31.92
C SER A 195 -28.68 -25.84 31.88
N SER A 196 -29.34 -26.12 30.75
CA SER A 196 -30.60 -26.86 30.87
C SER A 196 -30.99 -27.88 29.78
N ARG A 197 -30.14 -28.29 28.88
CA ARG A 197 -30.50 -29.38 27.98
C ARG A 197 -29.55 -30.55 28.06
N ARG A 198 -29.83 -31.42 29.03
CA ARG A 198 -29.33 -32.79 29.05
C ARG A 198 -29.97 -33.61 27.91
N ARG A 199 -29.47 -33.42 26.70
CA ARG A 199 -29.47 -34.48 25.70
C ARG A 199 -28.06 -34.56 25.17
N ARG A 200 -27.29 -35.49 25.72
CA ARG A 200 -26.03 -35.93 25.10
C ARG A 200 -26.40 -36.48 23.72
N PRO A 201 -25.89 -35.92 22.61
CA PRO A 201 -25.89 -36.69 21.37
C PRO A 201 -25.07 -37.93 21.66
N ARG A 202 -25.53 -39.07 21.22
CA ARG A 202 -24.82 -40.36 21.28
C ARG A 202 -23.64 -40.28 20.33
N TRP A 203 -22.52 -39.73 20.81
CA TRP A 203 -21.26 -39.57 20.06
C TRP A 203 -20.32 -40.76 20.30
N SER A 204 -20.80 -41.83 20.98
CA SER A 204 -19.99 -43.00 21.28
C SER A 204 -19.61 -43.83 20.07
N ASP A 205 -20.31 -43.70 18.91
CA ASP A 205 -20.15 -44.61 17.80
C ASP A 205 -19.47 -44.03 16.57
N ALA A 206 -19.12 -42.74 16.55
CA ALA A 206 -18.53 -42.07 15.39
C ALA A 206 -17.04 -41.70 15.50
N PHE A 207 -16.46 -41.89 16.69
CA PHE A 207 -15.04 -41.60 16.90
C PHE A 207 -14.33 -42.81 17.52
N THR A 208 -14.13 -43.84 16.72
CA THR A 208 -13.17 -44.86 17.06
C THR A 208 -11.76 -44.30 16.89
N ALA A 209 -10.86 -44.66 17.82
CA ALA A 209 -9.48 -44.15 17.96
C ALA A 209 -8.60 -44.32 16.71
N ASN A 210 -9.11 -44.83 15.60
CA ASN A 210 -8.37 -45.06 14.36
C ASN A 210 -8.36 -43.88 13.38
N THR A 211 -9.21 -42.87 13.54
CA THR A 211 -9.24 -41.73 12.62
C THR A 211 -8.20 -40.69 12.94
N TRP A 212 -7.62 -40.72 14.13
CA TRP A 212 -6.56 -39.77 14.55
C TRP A 212 -5.15 -40.13 14.07
N ARG A 213 -4.92 -41.40 13.68
CA ARG A 213 -3.60 -41.85 13.20
C ARG A 213 -3.33 -41.56 11.72
N ALA A 214 -4.36 -41.27 10.93
CA ALA A 214 -4.22 -41.10 9.49
C ALA A 214 -3.95 -39.64 9.03
N GLN A 215 -3.91 -38.66 9.94
CA GLN A 215 -3.63 -37.26 9.59
C GLN A 215 -2.34 -36.68 10.16
N VAL A 216 -1.44 -37.52 10.68
CA VAL A 216 -0.14 -37.11 11.24
C VAL A 216 1.00 -37.97 10.65
N SER A 217 0.87 -38.39 9.40
CA SER A 217 1.98 -38.95 8.62
C SER A 217 2.21 -38.12 7.37
#